data_1d79d6abd06ce058bff847ba19c9d366
#
_entry.id   1d79d6abd06ce058bff847ba19c9d366
#
_cell.length_a   1.000
_cell.length_b   1.000
_cell.length_c   1.000
_cell.angle_alpha   90.00
_cell.angle_beta   90.00
_cell.angle_gamma   90.00
#
_symmetry.space_group_name_H-M   'P 1'
#
loop_
_entity.id
_entity.type
_entity.pdbx_description
1 polymer ?
#
loop_
_entity_poly.entity_id
_entity_poly.type
_entity_poly.pdbx_seq_one_letter_code
_entity_poly.pdbx_strand_id
1 'polypeptide(L)'
;MLRELWLKWGGETLVTTPRRQGWLVTLLMVGGAMLVLSVGGITLAPTQQAYISLGTITLFFILNRRPGRHITCILMMLSLFVSFRYLIWRLGSTVEFRGPVQVAMSLALLAAEGYALSTLCLSYFQMSWPLDRKPHSLPDNTDDWPVVDVYVPSYNEDLELVRSTVLGAMDLHWPADKLNVYILDDGRRKAFHDFALEAGAGYIIRSENNHAKAGNLNHAMQITRGEFVVIFDCDHVPTRSFLLKTIGWLWADPKLALLQTPHHFYSPA
;
A
#
# COMPACT_ATOMS: atom_id res chain seq x y z
N MET A 1 13.30 -17.42 -32.30
CA MET A 1 11.85 -17.10 -32.28
C MET A 1 11.38 -16.56 -30.92
N LEU A 2 11.52 -17.25 -29.77
CA LEU A 2 11.11 -16.71 -28.45
C LEU A 2 11.96 -15.52 -27.97
N ARG A 3 13.25 -15.45 -28.30
CA ARG A 3 14.16 -14.35 -27.94
C ARG A 3 13.88 -13.08 -28.74
N GLU A 4 13.46 -13.22 -29.99
CA GLU A 4 13.07 -12.08 -30.84
C GLU A 4 11.69 -11.52 -30.48
N LEU A 5 10.78 -12.37 -30.03
CA LEU A 5 9.51 -11.95 -29.46
C LEU A 5 9.73 -11.17 -28.14
N TRP A 6 10.68 -11.61 -27.30
CA TRP A 6 11.02 -10.92 -26.06
C TRP A 6 11.62 -9.52 -26.28
N LEU A 7 12.47 -9.37 -27.32
CA LEU A 7 13.05 -8.08 -27.73
C LEU A 7 12.02 -7.15 -28.41
N LYS A 8 10.98 -7.72 -29.02
CA LYS A 8 9.95 -6.96 -29.71
C LYS A 8 8.83 -6.47 -28.79
N TRP A 9 8.66 -7.07 -27.60
CA TRP A 9 7.53 -6.83 -26.70
C TRP A 9 7.89 -6.35 -25.28
N GLY A 10 9.12 -6.15 -24.93
CA GLY A 10 9.39 -5.81 -23.53
C GLY A 10 10.80 -5.40 -23.16
N GLY A 11 11.71 -5.27 -24.10
CA GLY A 11 13.13 -5.02 -23.78
C GLY A 11 13.47 -3.61 -23.32
N GLU A 12 12.59 -2.61 -23.40
CA GLU A 12 13.01 -1.21 -23.24
C GLU A 12 12.33 -0.39 -22.15
N THR A 13 11.47 -0.96 -21.33
CA THR A 13 10.82 -0.18 -20.26
C THR A 13 11.00 -0.70 -18.85
N LEU A 14 12.03 -1.45 -18.57
CA LEU A 14 12.56 -1.48 -17.22
C LEU A 14 13.14 -0.11 -16.95
N VAL A 15 12.35 0.69 -16.22
CA VAL A 15 12.64 2.03 -15.74
C VAL A 15 14.15 2.21 -15.56
N THR A 16 14.79 2.88 -16.49
CA THR A 16 16.13 3.43 -16.31
C THR A 16 16.01 4.60 -15.35
N THR A 17 15.85 4.28 -14.04
CA THR A 17 16.15 5.26 -13.01
C THR A 17 17.60 5.71 -13.27
N PRO A 18 17.88 7.00 -13.33
CA PRO A 18 19.24 7.46 -13.58
C PRO A 18 20.13 6.90 -12.49
N ARG A 19 21.02 5.98 -12.88
CA ARG A 19 21.97 5.21 -12.05
C ARG A 19 22.82 6.11 -11.13
N ARG A 20 22.85 7.43 -11.40
CA ARG A 20 23.57 8.44 -10.62
C ARG A 20 22.92 8.83 -9.29
N GLN A 21 21.61 8.64 -9.10
CA GLN A 21 20.97 9.01 -7.81
C GLN A 21 20.93 7.83 -6.83
N GLY A 22 21.02 6.59 -7.28
CA GLY A 22 20.98 5.40 -6.42
C GLY A 22 22.16 5.30 -5.46
N TRP A 23 23.39 5.56 -5.94
CA TRP A 23 24.58 5.46 -5.10
C TRP A 23 24.67 6.54 -4.00
N LEU A 24 24.15 7.75 -4.27
CA LEU A 24 24.07 8.82 -3.27
C LEU A 24 23.12 8.46 -2.12
N VAL A 25 21.96 7.88 -2.44
CA VAL A 25 21.01 7.41 -1.44
C VAL A 25 21.61 6.23 -0.66
N THR A 26 22.28 5.29 -1.33
CA THR A 26 22.96 4.17 -0.67
C THR A 26 24.07 4.67 0.25
N LEU A 27 24.90 5.64 -0.19
CA LEU A 27 25.93 6.26 0.65
C LEU A 27 25.33 6.99 1.86
N LEU A 28 24.24 7.72 1.67
CA LEU A 28 23.53 8.38 2.77
C LEU A 28 22.94 7.37 3.75
N MET A 29 22.38 6.26 3.26
CA MET A 29 21.86 5.19 4.12
C MET A 29 22.98 4.47 4.88
N VAL A 30 24.07 4.10 4.21
CA VAL A 30 25.23 3.45 4.84
C VAL A 30 25.93 4.40 5.81
N GLY A 31 26.18 5.64 5.41
CA GLY A 31 26.77 6.66 6.27
C GLY A 31 25.89 7.00 7.48
N GLY A 32 24.58 7.09 7.26
CA GLY A 32 23.58 7.26 8.33
C GLY A 32 23.56 6.07 9.30
N ALA A 33 23.58 4.85 8.78
CA ALA A 33 23.65 3.63 9.62
C ALA A 33 24.96 3.57 10.43
N MET A 34 26.09 3.90 9.83
CA MET A 34 27.37 3.97 10.55
C MET A 34 27.38 5.05 11.64
N LEU A 35 26.80 6.23 11.35
CA LEU A 35 26.63 7.30 12.33
C LEU A 35 25.73 6.86 13.49
N VAL A 36 24.62 6.20 13.18
CA VAL A 36 23.69 5.64 14.16
C VAL A 36 24.39 4.63 15.08
N LEU A 37 25.16 3.72 14.51
CA LEU A 37 25.91 2.71 15.27
C LEU A 37 27.02 3.34 16.13
N SER A 38 27.72 4.34 15.59
CA SER A 38 28.82 5.00 16.29
C SER A 38 28.33 5.86 17.47
N VAL A 39 27.29 6.63 17.27
CA VAL A 39 26.74 7.55 18.29
C VAL A 39 25.74 6.84 19.22
N GLY A 40 25.11 5.77 18.74
CA GLY A 40 24.14 4.98 19.54
C GLY A 40 24.77 4.28 20.72
N GLY A 41 26.04 3.86 20.63
CA GLY A 41 26.79 3.18 21.70
C GLY A 41 27.36 4.09 22.79
N ILE A 42 27.31 5.43 22.62
CA ILE A 42 27.82 6.37 23.61
C ILE A 42 26.86 6.44 24.81
N THR A 43 27.33 6.11 25.99
CA THR A 43 26.60 6.31 27.25
C THR A 43 26.56 7.78 27.59
N LEU A 44 25.37 8.35 27.70
CA LEU A 44 25.15 9.76 28.03
C LEU A 44 24.53 9.91 29.41
N ALA A 45 24.87 11.00 30.10
CA ALA A 45 24.17 11.38 31.31
C ALA A 45 22.68 11.65 30.99
N PRO A 46 21.76 11.46 31.95
CA PRO A 46 20.32 11.66 31.73
C PRO A 46 19.96 13.05 31.16
N THR A 47 20.65 14.09 31.59
CA THR A 47 20.48 15.46 31.10
C THR A 47 20.90 15.60 29.63
N GLN A 48 22.02 15.01 29.24
CA GLN A 48 22.49 15.00 27.84
C GLN A 48 21.53 14.23 26.94
N GLN A 49 21.00 13.11 27.44
CA GLN A 49 19.99 12.34 26.75
C GLN A 49 18.71 13.15 26.53
N ALA A 50 18.25 13.90 27.53
CA ALA A 50 17.09 14.78 27.42
C ALA A 50 17.28 15.86 26.33
N TYR A 51 18.46 16.51 26.28
CA TYR A 51 18.75 17.48 25.23
C TYR A 51 18.77 16.89 23.83
N ILE A 52 19.35 15.69 23.65
CA ILE A 52 19.36 15.01 22.35
C ILE A 52 17.92 14.64 21.95
N SER A 53 17.12 14.13 22.87
CA SER A 53 15.73 13.78 22.59
C SER A 53 14.91 14.99 22.20
N LEU A 54 15.04 16.10 22.94
CA LEU A 54 14.36 17.36 22.64
C LEU A 54 14.79 17.92 21.27
N GLY A 55 16.09 17.94 20.99
CA GLY A 55 16.64 18.37 19.70
C GLY A 55 16.14 17.51 18.55
N THR A 56 16.09 16.19 18.73
CA THR A 56 15.60 15.24 17.72
C THR A 56 14.11 15.46 17.43
N ILE A 57 13.28 15.60 18.47
CA ILE A 57 11.84 15.88 18.34
C ILE A 57 11.63 17.22 17.62
N THR A 58 12.36 18.26 18.03
CA THR A 58 12.26 19.60 17.40
C THR A 58 12.62 19.51 15.93
N LEU A 59 13.74 18.86 15.60
CA LEU A 59 14.18 18.68 14.22
C LEU A 59 13.15 17.88 13.39
N PHE A 60 12.55 16.84 13.98
CA PHE A 60 11.48 16.08 13.34
C PHE A 60 10.30 16.98 12.96
N PHE A 61 9.80 17.80 13.88
CA PHE A 61 8.68 18.71 13.61
C PHE A 61 9.02 19.77 12.54
N ILE A 62 10.24 20.28 12.54
CA ILE A 62 10.68 21.24 11.53
C ILE A 62 10.73 20.60 10.14
N LEU A 63 11.35 19.44 10.03
CA LEU A 63 11.53 18.72 8.77
C LEU A 63 10.22 18.17 8.22
N ASN A 64 9.35 17.64 9.08
CA ASN A 64 8.07 17.03 8.67
C ASN A 64 7.12 18.01 7.98
N ARG A 65 7.33 19.32 8.13
CA ARG A 65 6.57 20.37 7.43
C ARG A 65 7.00 20.57 5.97
N ARG A 66 8.08 19.95 5.54
CA ARG A 66 8.63 20.11 4.19
C ARG A 66 8.43 18.82 3.38
N PRO A 67 7.75 18.90 2.22
CA PRO A 67 7.63 17.75 1.35
C PRO A 67 8.97 17.47 0.66
N GLY A 68 9.22 16.21 0.32
CA GLY A 68 10.33 15.81 -0.52
C GLY A 68 11.02 14.53 -0.06
N ARG A 69 11.45 13.73 -1.03
CA ARG A 69 12.08 12.43 -0.80
C ARG A 69 13.29 12.48 0.12
N HIS A 70 14.15 13.51 -0.04
CA HIS A 70 15.34 13.67 0.81
C HIS A 70 14.95 13.93 2.27
N ILE A 71 13.89 14.71 2.49
CA ILE A 71 13.36 14.98 3.83
C ILE A 71 12.81 13.68 4.44
N THR A 72 12.04 12.92 3.69
CA THR A 72 11.54 11.61 4.14
C THR A 72 12.68 10.67 4.52
N CYS A 73 13.74 10.58 3.72
CA CYS A 73 14.92 9.78 4.05
C CYS A 73 15.62 10.26 5.34
N ILE A 74 15.75 11.57 5.54
CA ILE A 74 16.32 12.12 6.77
C ILE A 74 15.45 11.80 7.97
N LEU A 75 14.12 11.91 7.86
CA LEU A 75 13.18 11.54 8.94
C LEU A 75 13.26 10.05 9.28
N MET A 76 13.36 9.17 8.28
CA MET A 76 13.58 7.73 8.50
C MET A 76 14.89 7.45 9.23
N MET A 77 16.00 8.10 8.83
CA MET A 77 17.30 7.96 9.51
C MET A 77 17.24 8.47 10.95
N LEU A 78 16.56 9.58 11.19
CA LEU A 78 16.36 10.13 12.54
C LEU A 78 15.57 9.18 13.43
N SER A 79 14.50 8.57 12.89
CA SER A 79 13.70 7.57 13.59
C SER A 79 14.52 6.30 13.91
N LEU A 80 15.30 5.79 12.95
CA LEU A 80 16.19 4.66 13.18
C LEU A 80 17.26 4.97 14.22
N PHE A 81 17.83 6.18 14.20
CA PHE A 81 18.79 6.62 15.20
C PHE A 81 18.22 6.51 16.63
N VAL A 82 17.02 7.04 16.85
CA VAL A 82 16.38 6.98 18.17
C VAL A 82 16.06 5.53 18.57
N SER A 83 15.55 4.73 17.64
CA SER A 83 15.17 3.34 17.88
C SER A 83 16.38 2.45 18.22
N PHE A 84 17.47 2.58 17.46
CA PHE A 84 18.70 1.84 17.77
C PHE A 84 19.35 2.29 19.08
N ARG A 85 19.33 3.60 19.35
CA ARG A 85 19.82 4.12 20.62
C ARG A 85 19.02 3.59 21.79
N TYR A 86 17.70 3.51 21.67
CA TYR A 86 16.84 2.86 22.66
C TYR A 86 17.20 1.38 22.84
N LEU A 87 17.37 0.62 21.76
CA LEU A 87 17.70 -0.79 21.83
C LEU A 87 19.06 -1.04 22.52
N ILE A 88 20.08 -0.23 22.21
CA ILE A 88 21.41 -0.34 22.86
C ILE A 88 21.30 -0.09 24.36
N TRP A 89 20.58 0.98 24.76
CA TRP A 89 20.32 1.26 26.17
C TRP A 89 19.53 0.12 26.83
N ARG A 90 18.53 -0.40 26.17
CA ARG A 90 17.70 -1.50 26.63
C ARG A 90 18.53 -2.75 26.94
N LEU A 91 19.40 -3.13 26.00
CA LEU A 91 20.29 -4.29 26.13
C LEU A 91 21.34 -4.11 27.24
N GLY A 92 21.91 -2.91 27.36
CA GLY A 92 22.98 -2.63 28.30
C GLY A 92 22.54 -2.29 29.71
N SER A 93 21.32 -1.79 29.92
CA SER A 93 20.92 -1.17 31.20
C SER A 93 19.69 -1.77 31.84
N THR A 94 18.86 -2.53 31.13
CA THR A 94 17.55 -2.93 31.66
C THR A 94 17.28 -4.44 31.58
N VAL A 95 18.16 -5.21 30.98
CA VAL A 95 18.05 -6.67 30.96
C VAL A 95 18.63 -7.20 32.26
N GLU A 96 17.77 -7.62 33.18
CA GLU A 96 18.15 -8.22 34.46
C GLU A 96 17.84 -9.71 34.48
N PHE A 97 18.75 -10.51 35.01
CA PHE A 97 18.64 -11.97 35.07
C PHE A 97 18.52 -12.47 36.52
N ARG A 98 17.51 -11.96 37.26
CA ARG A 98 17.32 -12.24 38.71
C ARG A 98 16.24 -13.30 38.97
N GLY A 99 16.19 -14.36 38.20
CA GLY A 99 15.25 -15.46 38.39
C GLY A 99 14.51 -15.87 37.11
N PRO A 100 13.98 -17.11 37.09
CA PRO A 100 13.49 -17.68 35.81
C PRO A 100 12.30 -16.92 35.18
N VAL A 101 11.38 -16.43 35.99
CA VAL A 101 10.23 -15.68 35.51
C VAL A 101 10.65 -14.34 34.92
N GLN A 102 11.53 -13.62 35.60
CA GLN A 102 12.03 -12.33 35.15
C GLN A 102 12.85 -12.47 33.86
N VAL A 103 13.68 -13.52 33.76
CA VAL A 103 14.43 -13.86 32.55
C VAL A 103 13.46 -14.11 31.38
N ALA A 104 12.45 -14.96 31.59
CA ALA A 104 11.47 -15.27 30.56
C ALA A 104 10.73 -14.02 30.06
N MET A 105 10.26 -13.17 30.97
CA MET A 105 9.56 -11.91 30.63
C MET A 105 10.49 -10.92 29.92
N SER A 106 11.75 -10.78 30.36
CA SER A 106 12.73 -9.90 29.73
C SER A 106 13.07 -10.35 28.32
N LEU A 107 13.24 -11.65 28.10
CA LEU A 107 13.50 -12.21 26.77
C LEU A 107 12.27 -12.08 25.85
N ALA A 108 11.07 -12.32 26.36
CA ALA A 108 9.83 -12.16 25.59
C ALA A 108 9.64 -10.69 25.15
N LEU A 109 9.88 -9.74 26.06
CA LEU A 109 9.80 -8.31 25.72
C LEU A 109 10.88 -7.92 24.72
N LEU A 110 12.12 -8.37 24.88
CA LEU A 110 13.22 -8.11 23.95
C LEU A 110 12.93 -8.68 22.56
N ALA A 111 12.32 -9.87 22.49
CA ALA A 111 11.91 -10.46 21.22
C ALA A 111 10.82 -9.62 20.52
N ALA A 112 9.83 -9.12 21.27
CA ALA A 112 8.79 -8.24 20.75
C ALA A 112 9.36 -6.89 20.25
N GLU A 113 10.28 -6.28 21.01
CA GLU A 113 10.97 -5.04 20.63
C GLU A 113 11.84 -5.25 19.39
N GLY A 114 12.56 -6.38 19.30
CA GLY A 114 13.35 -6.77 18.15
C GLY A 114 12.50 -6.99 16.89
N TYR A 115 11.34 -7.63 17.05
CA TYR A 115 10.36 -7.77 15.97
C TYR A 115 9.86 -6.40 15.48
N ALA A 116 9.48 -5.51 16.40
CA ALA A 116 9.00 -4.16 16.05
C ALA A 116 10.09 -3.35 15.31
N LEU A 117 11.34 -3.42 15.76
CA LEU A 117 12.45 -2.75 15.09
C LEU A 117 12.73 -3.35 13.69
N SER A 118 12.65 -4.67 13.57
CA SER A 118 12.85 -5.35 12.28
C SER A 118 11.77 -4.95 11.27
N THR A 119 10.50 -4.91 11.69
CA THR A 119 9.39 -4.45 10.84
C THR A 119 9.53 -2.98 10.46
N LEU A 120 9.99 -2.12 11.38
CA LEU A 120 10.28 -0.72 11.10
C LEU A 120 11.38 -0.57 10.03
N CYS A 121 12.48 -1.30 10.16
CA CYS A 121 13.58 -1.28 9.18
C CYS A 121 13.12 -1.76 7.80
N LEU A 122 12.34 -2.85 7.74
CA LEU A 122 11.79 -3.37 6.49
C LEU A 122 10.81 -2.37 5.84
N SER A 123 9.96 -1.74 6.63
CA SER A 123 9.03 -0.70 6.15
C SER A 123 9.79 0.49 5.57
N TYR A 124 10.83 0.97 6.24
CA TYR A 124 11.66 2.06 5.74
C TYR A 124 12.44 1.67 4.48
N PHE A 125 12.91 0.43 4.40
CA PHE A 125 13.53 -0.09 3.18
C PHE A 125 12.57 -0.03 1.99
N GLN A 126 11.33 -0.47 2.17
CA GLN A 126 10.30 -0.40 1.12
C GLN A 126 9.95 1.05 0.74
N MET A 127 9.82 1.94 1.73
CA MET A 127 9.44 3.34 1.51
C MET A 127 10.59 4.21 0.99
N SER A 128 11.84 3.81 1.18
CA SER A 128 13.02 4.59 0.75
C SER A 128 13.12 4.77 -0.77
N TRP A 129 12.49 3.87 -1.53
CA TRP A 129 12.49 3.87 -2.99
C TRP A 129 11.08 3.78 -3.57
N PRO A 130 10.24 4.84 -3.46
CA PRO A 130 8.94 4.85 -4.13
C PRO A 130 9.16 4.74 -5.64
N LEU A 131 8.51 3.76 -6.24
CA LEU A 131 8.54 3.55 -7.68
C LEU A 131 7.57 4.55 -8.34
N ASP A 132 8.07 5.44 -9.17
CA ASP A 132 7.25 6.27 -10.05
C ASP A 132 6.99 5.49 -11.34
N ARG A 133 5.89 4.74 -11.34
CA ARG A 133 5.46 3.92 -12.47
C ARG A 133 4.49 4.72 -13.32
N LYS A 134 4.93 5.12 -14.51
CA LYS A 134 4.05 5.78 -15.49
C LYS A 134 3.04 4.76 -16.03
N PRO A 135 1.77 5.16 -16.22
CA PRO A 135 0.78 4.28 -16.82
C PRO A 135 1.25 3.76 -18.18
N HIS A 136 0.99 2.49 -18.45
CA HIS A 136 1.15 1.93 -19.81
C HIS A 136 0.02 2.40 -20.71
N SER A 137 0.35 2.70 -21.96
CA SER A 137 -0.64 3.09 -22.96
C SER A 137 -1.60 1.95 -23.26
N LEU A 138 -2.87 2.28 -23.39
CA LEU A 138 -3.89 1.41 -23.97
C LEU A 138 -3.83 1.51 -25.51
N PRO A 139 -4.47 0.59 -26.25
CA PRO A 139 -4.66 0.73 -27.68
C PRO A 139 -5.31 2.07 -28.05
N ASP A 140 -4.91 2.66 -29.18
CA ASP A 140 -5.46 3.95 -29.64
C ASP A 140 -6.96 3.86 -29.95
N ASN A 141 -7.39 2.70 -30.49
CA ASN A 141 -8.80 2.44 -30.76
C ASN A 141 -9.49 1.90 -29.50
N THR A 142 -10.52 2.59 -29.03
CA THR A 142 -11.33 2.17 -27.87
C THR A 142 -12.12 0.87 -28.12
N ASP A 143 -12.34 0.49 -29.38
CA ASP A 143 -12.97 -0.78 -29.74
C ASP A 143 -12.13 -1.99 -29.35
N ASP A 144 -10.80 -1.80 -29.23
CA ASP A 144 -9.87 -2.83 -28.80
C ASP A 144 -9.68 -2.91 -27.29
N TRP A 145 -10.32 -2.00 -26.52
CA TRP A 145 -10.20 -2.01 -25.07
C TRP A 145 -10.94 -3.21 -24.46
N PRO A 146 -10.43 -3.78 -23.36
CA PRO A 146 -11.04 -4.93 -22.73
C PRO A 146 -12.35 -4.59 -21.99
N VAL A 147 -13.19 -5.59 -21.81
CA VAL A 147 -14.35 -5.52 -20.91
C VAL A 147 -13.87 -5.63 -19.46
N VAL A 148 -14.29 -4.68 -18.64
CA VAL A 148 -13.93 -4.60 -17.23
C VAL A 148 -15.14 -4.78 -16.34
N ASP A 149 -15.08 -5.73 -15.42
CA ASP A 149 -16.06 -5.94 -14.38
C ASP A 149 -15.58 -5.29 -13.09
N VAL A 150 -16.34 -4.37 -12.53
CA VAL A 150 -16.05 -3.70 -11.26
C VAL A 150 -16.92 -4.28 -10.17
N TYR A 151 -16.31 -4.78 -9.11
CA TYR A 151 -16.99 -5.38 -7.96
C TYR A 151 -16.91 -4.47 -6.74
N VAL A 152 -18.08 -4.23 -6.15
CA VAL A 152 -18.23 -3.51 -4.88
C VAL A 152 -18.86 -4.47 -3.87
N PRO A 153 -18.05 -5.24 -3.11
CA PRO A 153 -18.57 -6.18 -2.12
C PRO A 153 -19.08 -5.43 -0.88
N SER A 154 -20.23 -5.85 -0.37
CA SER A 154 -20.87 -5.32 0.83
C SER A 154 -21.56 -6.41 1.64
N TYR A 155 -21.63 -6.22 2.96
CA TYR A 155 -22.30 -7.14 3.88
C TYR A 155 -23.17 -6.43 4.92
N ASN A 156 -22.58 -5.58 5.77
CA ASN A 156 -23.28 -4.87 6.86
C ASN A 156 -23.24 -3.34 6.71
N GLU A 157 -22.55 -2.84 5.71
CA GLU A 157 -22.38 -1.39 5.50
C GLU A 157 -23.70 -0.72 5.11
N ASP A 158 -23.82 0.55 5.46
CA ASP A 158 -24.98 1.36 5.11
C ASP A 158 -25.00 1.67 3.60
N LEU A 159 -26.21 1.73 3.03
CA LEU A 159 -26.41 2.02 1.61
C LEU A 159 -25.80 3.36 1.19
N GLU A 160 -25.87 4.39 2.02
CA GLU A 160 -25.33 5.72 1.70
C GLU A 160 -23.81 5.69 1.52
N LEU A 161 -23.11 4.85 2.29
CA LEU A 161 -21.67 4.65 2.14
C LEU A 161 -21.35 3.98 0.79
N VAL A 162 -22.03 2.87 0.51
CA VAL A 162 -21.82 2.08 -0.71
C VAL A 162 -22.24 2.83 -1.97
N ARG A 163 -23.29 3.67 -1.88
CA ARG A 163 -23.80 4.50 -2.97
C ARG A 163 -22.69 5.36 -3.59
N SER A 164 -21.87 6.01 -2.77
CA SER A 164 -20.80 6.89 -3.24
C SER A 164 -19.76 6.13 -4.06
N THR A 165 -19.39 4.92 -3.63
CA THR A 165 -18.43 4.06 -4.34
C THR A 165 -19.01 3.53 -5.65
N VAL A 166 -20.26 3.07 -5.66
CA VAL A 166 -20.93 2.55 -6.86
C VAL A 166 -21.08 3.64 -7.91
N LEU A 167 -21.57 4.83 -7.53
CA LEU A 167 -21.70 5.96 -8.45
C LEU A 167 -20.35 6.43 -8.98
N GLY A 168 -19.31 6.44 -8.13
CA GLY A 168 -17.94 6.71 -8.56
C GLY A 168 -17.39 5.66 -9.53
N ALA A 169 -17.75 4.39 -9.36
CA ALA A 169 -17.39 3.31 -10.27
C ALA A 169 -18.12 3.40 -11.62
N MET A 170 -19.39 3.82 -11.61
CA MET A 170 -20.17 4.07 -12.83
C MET A 170 -19.66 5.26 -13.63
N ASP A 171 -18.99 6.22 -12.97
CA ASP A 171 -18.43 7.44 -13.57
C ASP A 171 -16.95 7.28 -14.01
N LEU A 172 -16.42 6.07 -14.03
CA LEU A 172 -15.09 5.79 -14.53
C LEU A 172 -14.98 6.10 -16.03
N HIS A 173 -13.87 6.71 -16.46
CA HIS A 173 -13.59 6.96 -17.86
C HIS A 173 -13.28 5.64 -18.60
N TRP A 174 -14.31 4.98 -19.08
CA TRP A 174 -14.28 3.74 -19.86
C TRP A 174 -15.47 3.69 -20.82
N PRO A 175 -15.37 2.99 -21.98
CA PRO A 175 -16.53 2.83 -22.85
C PRO A 175 -17.68 2.15 -22.11
N ALA A 176 -18.89 2.72 -22.25
CA ALA A 176 -20.05 2.28 -21.46
C ALA A 176 -20.48 0.82 -21.74
N ASP A 177 -20.22 0.34 -22.95
CA ASP A 177 -20.48 -1.03 -23.38
C ASP A 177 -19.41 -2.04 -22.90
N LYS A 178 -18.33 -1.53 -22.30
CA LYS A 178 -17.18 -2.31 -21.80
C LYS A 178 -16.95 -2.14 -20.28
N LEU A 179 -17.83 -1.45 -19.59
CA LEU A 179 -17.79 -1.25 -18.15
C LEU A 179 -19.02 -1.85 -17.49
N ASN A 180 -18.84 -2.88 -16.69
CA ASN A 180 -19.90 -3.46 -15.89
C ASN A 180 -19.61 -3.21 -14.40
N VAL A 181 -20.53 -2.64 -13.66
CA VAL A 181 -20.40 -2.42 -12.22
C VAL A 181 -21.38 -3.31 -11.49
N TYR A 182 -20.89 -4.08 -10.51
CA TYR A 182 -21.68 -5.03 -9.74
C TYR A 182 -21.60 -4.74 -8.25
N ILE A 183 -22.75 -4.69 -7.60
CA ILE A 183 -22.88 -4.71 -6.14
C ILE A 183 -22.94 -6.18 -5.72
N LEU A 184 -21.99 -6.63 -4.92
CA LEU A 184 -21.94 -8.00 -4.39
C LEU A 184 -22.46 -7.99 -2.95
N ASP A 185 -23.78 -8.20 -2.76
CA ASP A 185 -24.42 -8.04 -1.45
C ASP A 185 -24.61 -9.36 -0.69
N ASP A 186 -23.70 -9.66 0.22
CA ASP A 186 -23.83 -10.79 1.14
C ASP A 186 -24.94 -10.58 2.20
N GLY A 187 -25.44 -9.34 2.37
CA GLY A 187 -26.56 -8.99 3.23
C GLY A 187 -27.94 -9.29 2.60
N ARG A 188 -28.03 -9.50 1.30
CA ARG A 188 -29.27 -9.77 0.54
C ARG A 188 -30.36 -8.75 0.79
N ARG A 189 -30.00 -7.46 0.72
CA ARG A 189 -30.84 -6.34 1.16
C ARG A 189 -31.62 -5.75 0.00
N LYS A 190 -32.95 -5.66 0.16
CA LYS A 190 -33.84 -5.11 -0.87
C LYS A 190 -33.44 -3.69 -1.29
N ALA A 191 -33.06 -2.83 -0.34
CA ALA A 191 -32.65 -1.46 -0.65
C ALA A 191 -31.42 -1.39 -1.58
N PHE A 192 -30.49 -2.34 -1.47
CA PHE A 192 -29.31 -2.45 -2.36
C PHE A 192 -29.68 -2.93 -3.76
N HIS A 193 -30.63 -3.86 -3.85
CA HIS A 193 -31.18 -4.31 -5.12
C HIS A 193 -31.90 -3.16 -5.84
N ASP A 194 -32.78 -2.44 -5.14
CA ASP A 194 -33.53 -1.34 -5.71
C ASP A 194 -32.60 -0.21 -6.17
N PHE A 195 -31.57 0.10 -5.38
CA PHE A 195 -30.53 1.05 -5.75
C PHE A 195 -29.70 0.59 -6.96
N ALA A 196 -29.33 -0.67 -7.03
CA ALA A 196 -28.59 -1.21 -8.19
C ALA A 196 -29.39 -1.02 -9.49
N LEU A 197 -30.69 -1.29 -9.47
CA LEU A 197 -31.58 -1.06 -10.62
C LEU A 197 -31.65 0.42 -11.00
N GLU A 198 -31.79 1.31 -10.02
CA GLU A 198 -31.84 2.76 -10.23
C GLU A 198 -30.54 3.28 -10.86
N ALA A 199 -29.39 2.81 -10.36
CA ALA A 199 -28.07 3.21 -10.84
C ALA A 199 -27.68 2.56 -12.18
N GLY A 200 -28.37 1.51 -12.61
CA GLY A 200 -27.97 0.72 -13.77
C GLY A 200 -26.79 -0.23 -13.50
N ALA A 201 -26.55 -0.57 -12.23
CA ALA A 201 -25.54 -1.53 -11.81
C ALA A 201 -26.11 -2.95 -11.71
N GLY A 202 -25.25 -3.96 -11.87
CA GLY A 202 -25.61 -5.34 -11.60
C GLY A 202 -25.72 -5.59 -10.09
N TYR A 203 -26.61 -6.52 -9.71
CA TYR A 203 -26.78 -6.94 -8.32
C TYR A 203 -26.58 -8.44 -8.20
N ILE A 204 -25.60 -8.83 -7.40
CA ILE A 204 -25.23 -10.23 -7.22
C ILE A 204 -25.36 -10.60 -5.75
N ILE A 205 -26.07 -11.71 -5.49
CA ILE A 205 -26.20 -12.33 -4.17
C ILE A 205 -25.84 -13.81 -4.28
N ARG A 206 -25.50 -14.41 -3.16
CA ARG A 206 -25.27 -15.86 -3.05
C ARG A 206 -26.08 -16.47 -1.92
N SER A 207 -26.31 -17.78 -1.96
CA SER A 207 -27.12 -18.47 -0.95
C SER A 207 -26.42 -18.54 0.42
N GLU A 208 -25.09 -18.71 0.41
CA GLU A 208 -24.27 -18.90 1.62
C GLU A 208 -23.11 -17.91 1.63
N ASN A 209 -22.74 -17.42 2.82
CA ASN A 209 -21.66 -16.45 2.99
C ASN A 209 -20.31 -17.13 3.34
N ASN A 210 -20.08 -18.33 2.84
CA ASN A 210 -18.85 -19.07 3.08
C ASN A 210 -17.63 -18.29 2.56
N HIS A 211 -16.53 -18.30 3.33
CA HIS A 211 -15.28 -17.61 3.02
C HIS A 211 -15.40 -16.07 2.92
N ALA A 212 -16.42 -15.48 3.55
CA ALA A 212 -16.63 -14.03 3.66
C ALA A 212 -16.40 -13.29 2.29
N LYS A 213 -15.67 -12.18 2.28
CA LYS A 213 -15.41 -11.38 1.08
C LYS A 213 -14.76 -12.17 -0.06
N ALA A 214 -13.80 -13.04 0.23
CA ALA A 214 -13.14 -13.85 -0.80
C ALA A 214 -14.12 -14.81 -1.50
N GLY A 215 -15.03 -15.44 -0.75
CA GLY A 215 -16.07 -16.29 -1.30
C GLY A 215 -17.07 -15.51 -2.16
N ASN A 216 -17.43 -14.28 -1.76
CA ASN A 216 -18.30 -13.40 -2.53
C ASN A 216 -17.68 -13.01 -3.88
N LEU A 217 -16.41 -12.59 -3.86
CA LEU A 217 -15.66 -12.28 -5.08
C LEU A 217 -15.52 -13.49 -6.02
N ASN A 218 -15.16 -14.66 -5.48
CA ASN A 218 -15.05 -15.89 -6.26
C ASN A 218 -16.38 -16.30 -6.89
N HIS A 219 -17.50 -16.11 -6.18
CA HIS A 219 -18.83 -16.38 -6.72
C HIS A 219 -19.15 -15.44 -7.90
N ALA A 220 -18.88 -14.13 -7.76
CA ALA A 220 -19.09 -13.17 -8.83
C ALA A 220 -18.25 -13.50 -10.07
N MET A 221 -16.98 -13.86 -9.91
CA MET A 221 -16.09 -14.23 -11.02
C MET A 221 -16.54 -15.47 -11.81
N GLN A 222 -17.40 -16.32 -11.24
CA GLN A 222 -17.95 -17.47 -11.96
C GLN A 222 -19.12 -17.13 -12.88
N ILE A 223 -19.81 -16.00 -12.62
CA ILE A 223 -21.04 -15.63 -13.33
C ILE A 223 -20.89 -14.38 -14.18
N THR A 224 -19.84 -13.60 -14.00
CA THR A 224 -19.51 -12.45 -14.84
C THR A 224 -18.46 -12.82 -15.89
N ARG A 225 -18.20 -11.93 -16.85
CA ARG A 225 -17.39 -12.28 -18.02
C ARG A 225 -16.41 -11.20 -18.46
N GLY A 226 -16.12 -10.20 -17.62
CA GLY A 226 -15.10 -9.20 -17.89
C GLY A 226 -13.72 -9.85 -18.04
N GLU A 227 -12.92 -9.34 -18.96
CA GLU A 227 -11.54 -9.78 -19.17
C GLU A 227 -10.66 -9.40 -17.97
N PHE A 228 -10.97 -8.26 -17.35
CA PHE A 228 -10.35 -7.81 -16.13
C PHE A 228 -11.39 -7.56 -15.05
N VAL A 229 -11.00 -7.84 -13.81
CA VAL A 229 -11.82 -7.59 -12.63
C VAL A 229 -11.15 -6.51 -11.78
N VAL A 230 -11.93 -5.51 -11.41
CA VAL A 230 -11.52 -4.46 -10.46
C VAL A 230 -12.34 -4.57 -9.20
N ILE A 231 -11.70 -4.45 -8.05
CA ILE A 231 -12.35 -4.57 -6.75
C ILE A 231 -12.16 -3.26 -6.00
N PHE A 232 -13.26 -2.59 -5.66
CA PHE A 232 -13.27 -1.48 -4.72
C PHE A 232 -13.94 -1.90 -3.43
N ASP A 233 -13.33 -1.60 -2.30
CA ASP A 233 -14.03 -1.68 -1.02
C ASP A 233 -15.20 -0.69 -1.04
N CYS A 234 -16.27 -1.01 -0.34
CA CYS A 234 -17.53 -0.25 -0.40
C CYS A 234 -17.42 1.20 0.10
N ASP A 235 -16.30 1.54 0.76
CA ASP A 235 -15.95 2.87 1.26
C ASP A 235 -14.82 3.56 0.45
N HIS A 236 -14.39 2.94 -0.67
CA HIS A 236 -13.32 3.45 -1.52
C HIS A 236 -13.85 4.02 -2.84
N VAL A 237 -14.04 5.32 -2.90
CA VAL A 237 -14.51 5.99 -4.12
C VAL A 237 -13.37 6.11 -5.14
N PRO A 238 -13.49 5.50 -6.33
CA PRO A 238 -12.44 5.56 -7.34
C PRO A 238 -12.36 6.95 -8.00
N THR A 239 -11.16 7.31 -8.46
CA THR A 239 -11.00 8.47 -9.34
C THR A 239 -11.41 8.09 -10.76
N ARG A 240 -12.00 9.02 -11.53
CA ARG A 240 -12.45 8.79 -12.92
C ARG A 240 -11.39 8.18 -13.82
N SER A 241 -10.13 8.55 -13.64
CA SER A 241 -9.00 8.07 -14.46
C SER A 241 -8.40 6.75 -13.98
N PHE A 242 -9.01 6.04 -13.03
CA PHE A 242 -8.45 4.84 -12.43
C PHE A 242 -8.11 3.77 -13.48
N LEU A 243 -9.08 3.38 -14.32
CA LEU A 243 -8.89 2.36 -15.35
C LEU A 243 -7.84 2.76 -16.38
N LEU A 244 -7.84 4.03 -16.81
CA LEU A 244 -6.86 4.56 -17.76
C LEU A 244 -5.42 4.46 -17.25
N LYS A 245 -5.24 4.46 -15.93
CA LYS A 245 -3.91 4.39 -15.29
C LYS A 245 -3.49 2.97 -14.91
N THR A 246 -4.42 2.03 -14.87
CA THR A 246 -4.19 0.69 -14.32
C THR A 246 -4.29 -0.43 -15.36
N ILE A 247 -5.30 -0.44 -16.19
CA ILE A 247 -5.56 -1.55 -17.13
C ILE A 247 -4.42 -1.74 -18.13
N GLY A 248 -3.78 -0.66 -18.59
CA GLY A 248 -2.65 -0.75 -19.52
C GLY A 248 -1.49 -1.61 -19.01
N TRP A 249 -1.28 -1.69 -17.69
CA TRP A 249 -0.27 -2.58 -17.10
C TRP A 249 -0.59 -4.06 -17.26
N LEU A 250 -1.84 -4.44 -16.98
CA LEU A 250 -2.34 -5.81 -17.11
C LEU A 250 -2.41 -6.22 -18.58
N TRP A 251 -2.77 -5.27 -19.46
CA TRP A 251 -2.81 -5.48 -20.91
C TRP A 251 -1.43 -5.73 -21.51
N ALA A 252 -0.41 -4.97 -21.06
CA ALA A 252 0.95 -5.03 -21.58
C ALA A 252 1.73 -6.26 -21.12
N ASP A 253 1.43 -6.80 -19.92
CA ASP A 253 2.14 -7.96 -19.36
C ASP A 253 1.17 -9.09 -19.00
N PRO A 254 1.04 -10.13 -19.84
CA PRO A 254 0.17 -11.29 -19.57
C PRO A 254 0.57 -12.10 -18.34
N LYS A 255 1.73 -11.86 -17.74
CA LYS A 255 2.18 -12.51 -16.50
C LYS A 255 1.78 -11.74 -15.26
N LEU A 256 1.32 -10.50 -15.42
CA LEU A 256 0.86 -9.68 -14.31
C LEU A 256 -0.54 -10.12 -13.90
N ALA A 257 -0.63 -10.85 -12.79
CA ALA A 257 -1.90 -11.37 -12.29
C ALA A 257 -2.66 -10.39 -11.40
N LEU A 258 -1.98 -9.43 -10.78
CA LEU A 258 -2.56 -8.48 -9.83
C LEU A 258 -1.84 -7.14 -9.88
N LEU A 259 -2.61 -6.06 -9.87
CA LEU A 259 -2.10 -4.70 -9.69
C LEU A 259 -2.82 -4.07 -8.50
N GLN A 260 -2.05 -3.62 -7.51
CA GLN A 260 -2.58 -2.92 -6.34
C GLN A 260 -2.17 -1.45 -6.39
N THR A 261 -3.13 -0.58 -6.13
CA THR A 261 -2.92 0.87 -6.07
C THR A 261 -2.91 1.36 -4.62
N PRO A 262 -2.24 2.49 -4.33
CA PRO A 262 -2.30 3.10 -3.01
C PRO A 262 -3.68 3.71 -2.77
N HIS A 263 -4.13 3.66 -1.51
CA HIS A 263 -5.33 4.36 -1.05
C HIS A 263 -4.95 5.73 -0.46
N HIS A 264 -5.81 6.71 -0.65
CA HIS A 264 -5.64 8.05 -0.10
C HIS A 264 -6.91 8.46 0.64
N PHE A 265 -6.74 9.01 1.84
CA PHE A 265 -7.85 9.62 2.55
C PHE A 265 -8.19 10.95 1.89
N TYR A 266 -9.47 11.19 1.59
CA TYR A 266 -9.96 12.45 1.04
C TYR A 266 -10.71 13.28 2.07
N SER A 267 -11.09 12.69 3.22
CA SER A 267 -11.67 13.44 4.33
C SER A 267 -10.61 14.36 4.96
N PRO A 268 -10.93 15.61 5.28
CA PRO A 268 -10.02 16.48 6.01
C PRO A 268 -9.70 15.86 7.37
N ALA A 269 -8.41 15.86 7.73
CA ALA A 269 -7.92 15.37 9.02
C ALA A 269 -8.28 16.33 10.15
#